data_50ab78ccb40734487e19d63157594b22
#
_entry.id   50ab78ccb40734487e19d63157594b22
#
_cell.length_a   1.000
_cell.length_b   1.000
_cell.length_c   1.000
_cell.angle_alpha   90.00
_cell.angle_beta   90.00
_cell.angle_gamma   90.00
#
_symmetry.space_group_name_H-M   'P 1'
#
loop_
_entity.id
_entity.type
_entity.pdbx_description
1 polymer ?
#
loop_
_entity_poly.entity_id
_entity_poly.type
_entity_poly.pdbx_seq_one_letter_code
_entity_poly.pdbx_strand_id
1 'polypeptide(L)'
;SWKGEANINEKIATTLRSVQVDEPSEGMLMPHAGLIEQLCSGDLDSIVRAISSADVDNKWFVNAQKALNYGSPLSINITYQQLTQYQNLSLKACFDMEFNLTLRCGLEGDFREGVRALIIDKTNQPTWQHRTVSDVTPQALERFFAPIDSTEYPLTASSVATEAL
;
A
#
# COMPACT_ATOMS: atom_id res chain seq x y z
N SER A 1 -24.25 -2.49 24.92
CA SER A 1 -24.69 -2.26 23.54
C SER A 1 -24.46 -0.81 23.17
N TRP A 2 -23.73 -0.56 22.08
CA TRP A 2 -23.40 0.79 21.62
C TRP A 2 -24.56 1.49 20.88
N LYS A 3 -25.61 0.75 20.57
CA LYS A 3 -26.78 1.30 19.88
C LYS A 3 -27.78 1.87 20.90
N GLY A 4 -28.04 3.18 20.80
CA GLY A 4 -29.11 3.86 21.55
C GLY A 4 -28.67 4.67 22.78
N GLU A 5 -27.38 4.92 22.98
CA GLU A 5 -26.90 5.77 24.08
C GLU A 5 -26.76 7.23 23.68
N ALA A 6 -27.30 8.13 24.48
CA ALA A 6 -27.33 9.57 24.20
C ALA A 6 -25.94 10.25 24.16
N ASN A 7 -24.88 9.57 24.56
CA ASN A 7 -23.52 10.14 24.63
C ASN A 7 -22.40 9.20 24.17
N ILE A 8 -22.53 8.71 22.94
CA ILE A 8 -21.54 7.80 22.35
C ILE A 8 -20.13 8.44 22.25
N ASN A 9 -20.06 9.75 21.97
CA ASN A 9 -18.80 10.47 21.85
C ASN A 9 -18.04 10.54 23.18
N GLU A 10 -18.73 10.74 24.28
CA GLU A 10 -18.13 10.77 25.62
C GLU A 10 -17.63 9.38 26.04
N LYS A 11 -18.36 8.34 25.72
CA LYS A 11 -17.93 6.95 25.95
C LYS A 11 -16.68 6.61 25.13
N ILE A 12 -16.66 6.97 23.86
CA ILE A 12 -15.48 6.82 23.01
C ILE A 12 -14.30 7.57 23.61
N ALA A 13 -14.46 8.84 23.95
CA ALA A 13 -13.42 9.65 24.55
C ALA A 13 -12.89 9.06 25.86
N THR A 14 -13.78 8.58 26.72
CA THR A 14 -13.41 7.95 28.01
C THR A 14 -12.66 6.64 27.79
N THR A 15 -13.11 5.81 26.84
CA THR A 15 -12.41 4.56 26.49
C THR A 15 -11.03 4.85 25.91
N LEU A 16 -10.90 5.83 25.01
CA LEU A 16 -9.61 6.22 24.44
C LEU A 16 -8.66 6.72 25.53
N ARG A 17 -9.14 7.57 26.45
CA ARG A 17 -8.31 8.04 27.58
C ARG A 17 -7.84 6.90 28.49
N SER A 18 -8.67 5.87 28.70
CA SER A 18 -8.32 4.74 29.58
C SER A 18 -7.21 3.85 29.00
N VAL A 19 -6.97 3.89 27.69
CA VAL A 19 -5.90 3.14 27.00
C VAL A 19 -4.76 4.05 26.52
N GLN A 20 -4.86 5.35 26.78
CA GLN A 20 -3.81 6.30 26.44
C GLN A 20 -2.59 6.05 27.33
N VAL A 21 -1.41 5.98 26.71
CA VAL A 21 -0.14 5.98 27.43
C VAL A 21 0.35 7.40 27.59
N ASP A 22 0.86 7.73 28.77
CA ASP A 22 1.35 9.10 29.09
C ASP A 22 2.56 9.47 28.25
N GLU A 23 3.43 8.50 27.98
CA GLU A 23 4.59 8.65 27.10
C GLU A 23 4.56 7.56 26.04
N PRO A 24 4.05 7.84 24.83
CA PRO A 24 4.13 6.88 23.73
C PRO A 24 5.62 6.62 23.40
N SER A 25 5.94 5.35 23.17
CA SER A 25 7.29 4.99 22.72
C SER A 25 7.63 5.74 21.43
N GLU A 26 8.88 6.14 21.29
CA GLU A 26 9.39 6.71 20.04
C GLU A 26 9.10 5.72 18.89
N GLY A 27 8.37 6.18 17.87
CA GLY A 27 7.99 5.33 16.74
C GLY A 27 9.22 4.89 15.95
N MET A 28 9.13 3.76 15.25
CA MET A 28 10.27 3.20 14.50
C MET A 28 10.75 4.08 13.34
N LEU A 29 9.92 4.96 12.79
CA LEU A 29 10.25 5.79 11.63
C LEU A 29 10.93 7.11 12.01
N MET A 30 10.50 7.75 13.11
CA MET A 30 11.00 9.07 13.51
C MET A 30 12.51 9.14 13.70
N PRO A 31 13.18 8.14 14.33
CA PRO A 31 14.64 8.12 14.44
C PRO A 31 15.37 8.10 13.08
N HIS A 32 14.67 7.72 12.02
CA HIS A 32 15.20 7.60 10.66
C HIS A 32 14.73 8.71 9.72
N ALA A 33 13.97 9.70 10.20
CA ALA A 33 13.35 10.73 9.36
C ALA A 33 14.36 11.44 8.45
N GLY A 34 15.51 11.86 8.98
CA GLY A 34 16.56 12.52 8.20
C GLY A 34 17.16 11.63 7.10
N LEU A 35 17.35 10.35 7.38
CA LEU A 35 17.82 9.38 6.39
C LEU A 35 16.76 9.16 5.30
N ILE A 36 15.49 9.03 5.69
CA ILE A 36 14.38 8.87 4.75
C ILE A 36 14.30 10.10 3.84
N GLU A 37 14.33 11.31 4.39
CA GLU A 37 14.29 12.55 3.61
C GLU A 37 15.44 12.63 2.60
N GLN A 38 16.65 12.27 3.03
CA GLN A 38 17.83 12.26 2.16
C GLN A 38 17.71 11.25 1.01
N LEU A 39 17.27 10.02 1.28
CA LEU A 39 17.22 8.95 0.29
C LEU A 39 15.96 8.99 -0.59
N CYS A 40 14.86 9.53 -0.08
CA CYS A 40 13.58 9.60 -0.79
C CYS A 40 13.37 10.93 -1.52
N SER A 41 14.44 11.60 -1.94
CA SER A 41 14.39 12.82 -2.76
C SER A 41 14.59 12.51 -4.24
N GLY A 42 13.81 13.18 -5.12
CA GLY A 42 13.93 13.02 -6.57
C GLY A 42 12.88 12.12 -7.20
N ASP A 43 13.18 11.59 -8.39
CA ASP A 43 12.33 10.64 -9.09
C ASP A 43 12.45 9.21 -8.53
N LEU A 44 11.50 8.35 -8.90
CA LEU A 44 11.43 6.98 -8.38
C LEU A 44 12.69 6.18 -8.65
N ASP A 45 13.29 6.28 -9.84
CA ASP A 45 14.51 5.57 -10.19
C ASP A 45 15.69 5.99 -9.31
N SER A 46 15.80 7.29 -9.04
CA SER A 46 16.82 7.85 -8.15
C SER A 46 16.63 7.38 -6.71
N ILE A 47 15.40 7.36 -6.22
CA ILE A 47 15.04 6.87 -4.88
C ILE A 47 15.38 5.39 -4.74
N VAL A 48 14.96 4.56 -5.69
CA VAL A 48 15.23 3.11 -5.67
C VAL A 48 16.73 2.84 -5.67
N ARG A 49 17.50 3.55 -6.52
CA ARG A 49 18.96 3.42 -6.55
C ARG A 49 19.60 3.88 -5.23
N ALA A 50 19.18 5.02 -4.71
CA ALA A 50 19.72 5.56 -3.47
C ALA A 50 19.50 4.61 -2.29
N ILE A 51 18.27 4.10 -2.13
CA ILE A 51 17.95 3.14 -1.07
C ILE A 51 18.72 1.82 -1.28
N SER A 52 18.74 1.28 -2.50
CA SER A 52 19.37 -0.02 -2.78
C SER A 52 20.89 0.00 -2.59
N SER A 53 21.55 1.13 -2.83
CA SER A 53 23.01 1.28 -2.74
C SER A 53 23.51 1.82 -1.41
N ALA A 54 22.62 2.32 -0.54
CA ALA A 54 23.03 2.91 0.74
C ALA A 54 23.62 1.85 1.68
N ASP A 55 24.81 2.15 2.22
CA ASP A 55 25.48 1.34 3.23
C ASP A 55 25.10 1.85 4.62
N VAL A 56 24.05 1.28 5.19
CA VAL A 56 23.53 1.67 6.50
C VAL A 56 23.43 0.43 7.38
N ASP A 57 24.26 0.37 8.39
CA ASP A 57 24.26 -0.71 9.39
C ASP A 57 23.11 -0.53 10.39
N ASN A 58 21.91 -0.76 9.92
CA ASN A 58 20.70 -0.72 10.73
C ASN A 58 19.73 -1.81 10.26
N LYS A 59 19.31 -2.69 11.16
CA LYS A 59 18.42 -3.82 10.85
C LYS A 59 17.10 -3.39 10.20
N TRP A 60 16.53 -2.26 10.65
CA TRP A 60 15.31 -1.71 10.05
C TRP A 60 15.55 -1.35 8.57
N PHE A 61 16.65 -0.64 8.29
CA PHE A 61 16.99 -0.21 6.94
C PHE A 61 17.33 -1.39 6.02
N VAL A 62 18.10 -2.34 6.49
CA VAL A 62 18.42 -3.58 5.74
C VAL A 62 17.15 -4.34 5.36
N ASN A 63 16.16 -4.40 6.26
CA ASN A 63 14.88 -5.02 5.96
C ASN A 63 14.08 -4.21 4.92
N ALA A 64 14.11 -2.87 5.00
CA ALA A 64 13.47 -2.01 4.00
C ALA A 64 14.12 -2.16 2.61
N GLN A 65 15.46 -2.21 2.52
CA GLN A 65 16.17 -2.50 1.28
C GLN A 65 15.76 -3.85 0.68
N LYS A 66 15.72 -4.90 1.51
CA LYS A 66 15.29 -6.23 1.07
C LYS A 66 13.87 -6.20 0.54
N ALA A 67 12.95 -5.56 1.26
CA ALA A 67 11.56 -5.44 0.85
C ALA A 67 11.42 -4.68 -0.48
N LEU A 68 12.15 -3.59 -0.66
CA LEU A 68 12.18 -2.81 -1.91
C LEU A 68 12.71 -3.65 -3.08
N ASN A 69 13.85 -4.30 -2.91
CA ASN A 69 14.51 -5.07 -3.98
C ASN A 69 13.75 -6.35 -4.36
N TYR A 70 12.91 -6.85 -3.46
CA TYR A 70 12.10 -8.03 -3.67
C TYR A 70 10.67 -7.72 -4.14
N GLY A 71 10.21 -6.49 -3.89
CA GLY A 71 8.85 -6.05 -4.16
C GLY A 71 8.54 -5.96 -5.66
N SER A 72 7.24 -5.97 -5.99
CA SER A 72 6.78 -5.77 -7.36
C SER A 72 7.10 -4.35 -7.83
N PRO A 73 7.80 -4.18 -8.96
CA PRO A 73 8.06 -2.86 -9.55
C PRO A 73 6.78 -2.07 -9.86
N LEU A 74 5.73 -2.76 -10.28
CA LEU A 74 4.41 -2.15 -10.49
C LEU A 74 3.83 -1.59 -9.18
N SER A 75 3.87 -2.37 -8.10
CA SER A 75 3.36 -1.93 -6.79
C SER A 75 4.18 -0.77 -6.22
N ILE A 76 5.49 -0.75 -6.45
CA ILE A 76 6.37 0.36 -6.06
C ILE A 76 5.97 1.64 -6.81
N ASN A 77 5.74 1.57 -8.12
CA ASN A 77 5.26 2.71 -8.92
C ASN A 77 3.90 3.23 -8.45
N ILE A 78 2.94 2.34 -8.19
CA ILE A 78 1.62 2.70 -7.67
C ILE A 78 1.77 3.43 -6.33
N THR A 79 2.54 2.90 -5.39
CA THR A 79 2.77 3.51 -4.08
C THR A 79 3.45 4.88 -4.21
N TYR A 80 4.46 5.01 -5.06
CA TYR A 80 5.13 6.28 -5.31
C TYR A 80 4.15 7.33 -5.85
N GLN A 81 3.31 6.96 -6.81
CA GLN A 81 2.30 7.86 -7.37
C GLN A 81 1.26 8.26 -6.34
N GLN A 82 0.77 7.34 -5.50
CA GLN A 82 -0.13 7.67 -4.40
C GLN A 82 0.48 8.70 -3.46
N LEU A 83 1.74 8.52 -3.07
CA LEU A 83 2.43 9.40 -2.13
C LEU A 83 2.80 10.76 -2.72
N THR A 84 2.97 10.89 -4.03
CA THR A 84 3.43 12.14 -4.67
C THR A 84 2.31 12.93 -5.32
N GLN A 85 1.31 12.29 -5.90
CA GLN A 85 0.28 12.96 -6.69
C GLN A 85 -1.07 13.06 -5.99
N TYR A 86 -1.34 12.17 -5.02
CA TYR A 86 -2.67 12.05 -4.40
C TYR A 86 -2.71 12.45 -2.91
N GLN A 87 -1.72 13.23 -2.44
CA GLN A 87 -1.60 13.64 -1.03
C GLN A 87 -2.78 14.46 -0.50
N ASN A 88 -3.46 15.22 -1.37
CA ASN A 88 -4.49 16.19 -0.97
C ASN A 88 -5.92 15.74 -1.30
N LEU A 89 -6.13 14.44 -1.46
CA LEU A 89 -7.47 13.92 -1.70
C LEU A 89 -8.34 14.02 -0.45
N SER A 90 -9.66 14.21 -0.66
CA SER A 90 -10.63 13.99 0.41
C SER A 90 -10.66 12.52 0.82
N LEU A 91 -11.09 12.22 2.04
CA LEU A 91 -11.21 10.83 2.52
C LEU A 91 -12.06 9.97 1.57
N LYS A 92 -13.18 10.53 1.05
CA LYS A 92 -14.01 9.83 0.06
C LYS A 92 -13.22 9.50 -1.21
N ALA A 93 -12.50 10.48 -1.75
CA ALA A 93 -11.71 10.29 -2.97
C ALA A 93 -10.55 9.28 -2.76
N CYS A 94 -9.96 9.23 -1.56
CA CYS A 94 -9.00 8.19 -1.20
C CYS A 94 -9.63 6.80 -1.29
N PHE A 95 -10.81 6.59 -0.69
CA PHE A 95 -11.49 5.30 -0.75
C PHE A 95 -11.90 4.91 -2.17
N ASP A 96 -12.39 5.87 -2.97
CA ASP A 96 -12.75 5.62 -4.37
C ASP A 96 -11.50 5.18 -5.18
N MET A 97 -10.37 5.85 -4.99
CA MET A 97 -9.09 5.50 -5.62
C MET A 97 -8.61 4.12 -5.15
N GLU A 98 -8.60 3.86 -3.86
CA GLU A 98 -8.13 2.60 -3.29
C GLU A 98 -8.99 1.41 -3.70
N PHE A 99 -10.30 1.62 -3.87
CA PHE A 99 -11.19 0.59 -4.41
C PHE A 99 -10.78 0.21 -5.85
N ASN A 100 -10.55 1.22 -6.71
CA ASN A 100 -10.09 0.99 -8.08
C ASN A 100 -8.75 0.25 -8.10
N LEU A 101 -7.77 0.72 -7.31
CA LEU A 101 -6.45 0.09 -7.20
C LEU A 101 -6.55 -1.36 -6.72
N THR A 102 -7.36 -1.63 -5.70
CA THR A 102 -7.54 -2.98 -5.15
C THR A 102 -8.06 -3.95 -6.20
N LEU A 103 -9.11 -3.57 -6.93
CA LEU A 103 -9.66 -4.40 -7.99
C LEU A 103 -8.64 -4.65 -9.11
N ARG A 104 -7.99 -3.60 -9.62
CA ARG A 104 -7.02 -3.74 -10.72
C ARG A 104 -5.78 -4.50 -10.28
N CYS A 105 -5.24 -4.25 -9.11
CA CYS A 105 -4.10 -5.02 -8.59
C CYS A 105 -4.43 -6.49 -8.42
N GLY A 106 -5.66 -6.82 -7.98
CA GLY A 106 -6.11 -8.19 -7.84
C GLY A 106 -6.34 -8.92 -9.16
N LEU A 107 -6.82 -8.22 -10.18
CA LEU A 107 -7.23 -8.81 -11.45
C LEU A 107 -6.15 -8.70 -12.55
N GLU A 108 -5.46 -7.58 -12.62
CA GLU A 108 -4.53 -7.23 -13.70
C GLU A 108 -3.07 -7.11 -13.22
N GLY A 109 -2.86 -6.86 -11.92
CA GLY A 109 -1.53 -6.62 -11.35
C GLY A 109 -0.84 -7.86 -10.81
N ASP A 110 0.22 -7.61 -10.06
CA ASP A 110 1.12 -8.61 -9.49
C ASP A 110 0.60 -9.29 -8.21
N PHE A 111 -0.58 -8.89 -7.69
CA PHE A 111 -1.10 -9.39 -6.42
C PHE A 111 -1.27 -10.91 -6.42
N ARG A 112 -1.83 -11.47 -7.49
CA ARG A 112 -2.06 -12.93 -7.62
C ARG A 112 -0.74 -13.69 -7.61
N GLU A 113 0.28 -13.18 -8.29
CA GLU A 113 1.62 -13.77 -8.33
C GLU A 113 2.29 -13.71 -6.94
N GLY A 114 2.17 -12.58 -6.26
CA GLY A 114 2.64 -12.44 -4.89
C GLY A 114 2.01 -13.47 -3.94
N VAL A 115 0.68 -13.62 -3.99
CA VAL A 115 -0.06 -14.63 -3.22
C VAL A 115 0.41 -16.04 -3.57
N ARG A 116 0.54 -16.38 -4.86
CA ARG A 116 1.02 -17.68 -5.31
C ARG A 116 2.41 -17.98 -4.71
N ALA A 117 3.36 -17.08 -4.94
CA ALA A 117 4.76 -17.33 -4.56
C ALA A 117 5.00 -17.34 -3.05
N LEU A 118 4.29 -16.48 -2.29
CA LEU A 118 4.56 -16.28 -0.88
C LEU A 118 3.67 -17.14 0.03
N ILE A 119 2.44 -17.42 -0.38
CA ILE A 119 1.43 -18.04 0.48
C ILE A 119 1.09 -19.46 0.02
N ILE A 120 0.83 -19.65 -1.27
CA ILE A 120 0.38 -20.94 -1.81
C ILE A 120 1.56 -21.88 -2.01
N ASP A 121 2.46 -21.53 -2.93
CA ASP A 121 3.62 -22.38 -3.30
C ASP A 121 4.78 -22.25 -2.31
N LYS A 122 4.82 -21.14 -1.57
CA LYS A 122 5.87 -20.81 -0.57
C LYS A 122 7.30 -20.89 -1.13
N THR A 123 7.42 -20.64 -2.42
CA THR A 123 8.73 -20.62 -3.10
C THR A 123 9.55 -19.39 -2.72
N ASN A 124 8.86 -18.32 -2.29
CA ASN A 124 9.43 -16.99 -2.11
C ASN A 124 10.16 -16.48 -3.36
N GLN A 125 9.73 -16.90 -4.55
CA GLN A 125 10.28 -16.50 -5.83
C GLN A 125 9.16 -16.05 -6.78
N PRO A 126 8.62 -14.83 -6.58
CA PRO A 126 7.63 -14.28 -7.48
C PRO A 126 8.23 -13.92 -8.84
N THR A 127 7.46 -14.10 -9.89
CA THR A 127 7.79 -13.66 -11.24
C THR A 127 6.93 -12.45 -11.57
N TRP A 128 7.45 -11.26 -11.24
CA TRP A 128 6.75 -10.01 -11.47
C TRP A 128 6.60 -9.69 -12.96
N GLN A 129 5.54 -8.96 -13.34
CA GLN A 129 5.27 -8.54 -14.72
C GLN A 129 6.39 -7.62 -15.28
N HIS A 130 7.01 -6.84 -14.42
CA HIS A 130 8.10 -5.93 -14.75
C HIS A 130 9.36 -6.31 -13.97
N ARG A 131 10.54 -6.09 -14.56
CA ARG A 131 11.82 -6.40 -13.90
C ARG A 131 12.32 -5.26 -13.04
N THR A 132 12.08 -4.02 -13.47
CA THR A 132 12.52 -2.80 -12.80
C THR A 132 11.38 -1.79 -12.74
N VAL A 133 11.51 -0.78 -11.88
CA VAL A 133 10.52 0.30 -11.81
C VAL A 133 10.44 1.12 -13.11
N SER A 134 11.54 1.21 -13.86
CA SER A 134 11.60 1.90 -15.15
C SER A 134 10.89 1.15 -16.29
N ASP A 135 10.62 -0.15 -16.14
CA ASP A 135 9.89 -0.94 -17.14
C ASP A 135 8.38 -0.67 -17.10
N VAL A 136 7.88 -0.06 -16.01
CA VAL A 136 6.46 0.29 -15.86
C VAL A 136 6.17 1.56 -16.66
N THR A 137 5.45 1.42 -17.76
CA THR A 137 5.13 2.58 -18.60
C THR A 137 4.09 3.49 -17.96
N PRO A 138 4.11 4.81 -18.25
CA PRO A 138 3.07 5.73 -17.78
C PRO A 138 1.65 5.25 -18.11
N GLN A 139 1.43 4.73 -19.31
CA GLN A 139 0.13 4.21 -19.75
C GLN A 139 -0.33 3.00 -18.92
N ALA A 140 0.62 2.09 -18.61
CA ALA A 140 0.31 0.97 -17.74
C ALA A 140 -0.09 1.45 -16.33
N LEU A 141 0.61 2.46 -15.80
CA LEU A 141 0.32 3.01 -14.49
C LEU A 141 -1.01 3.77 -14.45
N GLU A 142 -1.30 4.62 -15.47
CA GLU A 142 -2.58 5.32 -15.60
C GLU A 142 -3.78 4.37 -15.56
N ARG A 143 -3.64 3.18 -16.15
CA ARG A 143 -4.68 2.15 -16.12
C ARG A 143 -5.11 1.81 -14.69
N PHE A 144 -4.18 1.73 -13.75
CA PHE A 144 -4.47 1.37 -12.36
C PHE A 144 -5.22 2.47 -11.61
N PHE A 145 -5.02 3.73 -11.97
CA PHE A 145 -5.70 4.87 -11.35
C PHE A 145 -6.98 5.28 -12.08
N ALA A 146 -7.23 4.76 -13.28
CA ALA A 146 -8.45 5.05 -14.02
C ALA A 146 -9.69 4.51 -13.28
N PRO A 147 -10.80 5.26 -13.26
CA PRO A 147 -12.06 4.77 -12.73
C PRO A 147 -12.46 3.45 -13.38
N ILE A 148 -13.03 2.55 -12.60
CA ILE A 148 -13.56 1.30 -13.09
C ILE A 148 -14.93 1.54 -13.69
N ASP A 149 -15.12 1.15 -14.93
CA ASP A 149 -16.45 1.10 -15.56
C ASP A 149 -17.20 -0.15 -15.05
N SER A 150 -18.46 0.03 -14.66
CA SER A 150 -19.32 -1.06 -14.22
C SER A 150 -19.53 -2.16 -15.28
N THR A 151 -19.28 -1.84 -16.55
CA THR A 151 -19.31 -2.81 -17.66
C THR A 151 -18.04 -3.63 -17.75
N GLU A 152 -16.90 -3.10 -17.26
CA GLU A 152 -15.60 -3.78 -17.27
C GLU A 152 -15.53 -4.90 -16.22
N TYR A 153 -16.12 -4.65 -15.05
CA TYR A 153 -16.22 -5.63 -13.96
C TYR A 153 -17.66 -5.60 -13.40
N PRO A 154 -18.59 -6.35 -13.99
CA PRO A 154 -19.95 -6.41 -13.47
C PRO A 154 -19.93 -7.09 -12.10
N LEU A 155 -19.91 -6.27 -11.05
CA LEU A 155 -20.12 -6.71 -9.67
C LEU A 155 -21.62 -7.05 -9.56
N THR A 156 -22.02 -8.20 -10.07
CA THR A 156 -23.38 -8.66 -9.88
C THR A 156 -23.51 -9.12 -8.43
N ALA A 157 -24.44 -8.54 -7.70
CA ALA A 157 -24.83 -8.95 -6.34
C ALA A 157 -25.18 -10.46 -6.25
N SER A 158 -25.28 -11.15 -7.39
CA SER A 158 -25.61 -12.56 -7.52
C SER A 158 -24.42 -13.50 -7.29
N SER A 159 -23.16 -13.05 -7.40
CA SER A 159 -22.01 -13.93 -7.24
C SER A 159 -21.58 -14.12 -5.78
N VAL A 160 -22.03 -13.25 -4.88
CA VAL A 160 -21.68 -13.34 -3.45
C VAL A 160 -22.63 -14.25 -2.66
N ALA A 161 -23.80 -14.56 -3.21
CA ALA A 161 -24.84 -15.32 -2.50
C ALA A 161 -24.78 -16.85 -2.71
N THR A 162 -23.92 -17.36 -3.59
CA THR A 162 -23.94 -18.80 -3.97
C THR A 162 -22.83 -19.64 -3.32
N GLU A 163 -21.87 -19.04 -2.65
CA GLU A 163 -20.77 -19.79 -1.98
C GLU A 163 -20.86 -19.80 -0.43
N ALA A 164 -21.97 -19.36 0.16
CA ALA A 164 -22.17 -19.33 1.60
C ALA A 164 -23.31 -20.26 2.07
N LEU A 165 -23.38 -21.49 1.54
CA LEU A 165 -24.25 -22.57 2.07
C LEU A 165 -23.50 -23.89 2.08
#